data_a13e284138f321ecb975b51ad1cfbb9b
#
_entry.id   a13e284138f321ecb975b51ad1cfbb9b
#
_cell.length_a   1.000
_cell.length_b   1.000
_cell.length_c   1.000
_cell.angle_alpha   90.00
_cell.angle_beta   90.00
_cell.angle_gamma   90.00
#
_symmetry.space_group_name_H-M   'P 1'
#
loop_
_entity.id
_entity.type
_entity.pdbx_description
1 polymer ?
#
loop_
_entity_poly.entity_id
_entity_poly.type
_entity_poly.pdbx_seq_one_letter_code
_entity_poly.pdbx_strand_id
1 'polypeptide(L)'
;TTGVSTPSLDARLIFRLGLSEHARRVPIWGLGCAAGAAGLARAAEHARLYPEELVLLIGVELSGLTFQRGDLSKSNLVSTSLFADGAAAVVLGSGSGPEVLGGYSTTWPGTEDVMGWELVESGLKVQLSKSVPIIVQERFRDNLAQACACLGLDFEEIEHYVLHPGGAKVLDAFEEVLCIEPGGLTHSRAVLRECGNMSSVTVLFILERFLRGPGYAAGDLGVLSAMGPGFSAEHVFFRC
;
A
#
# COMPACT_ATOMS: atom_id res chain seq x y z
N THR A 1 4.61 -9.06 3.01
CA THR A 1 4.36 -10.05 4.12
C THR A 1 4.26 -11.48 3.60
N THR A 2 4.52 -11.70 2.33
CA THR A 2 4.38 -13.02 1.67
C THR A 2 5.57 -13.96 1.90
N GLY A 3 6.57 -13.55 2.67
CA GLY A 3 7.72 -14.37 3.03
C GLY A 3 8.56 -13.74 4.14
N VAL A 4 9.43 -14.56 4.75
CA VAL A 4 10.37 -14.14 5.78
C VAL A 4 11.78 -14.60 5.38
N SER A 5 12.75 -13.72 5.53
CA SER A 5 14.16 -14.04 5.26
C SER A 5 15.06 -13.37 6.29
N THR A 6 16.01 -14.15 6.80
CA THR A 6 17.12 -13.66 7.63
C THR A 6 18.43 -14.18 7.04
N PRO A 7 19.34 -13.32 6.56
CA PRO A 7 19.23 -11.86 6.41
C PRO A 7 18.11 -11.43 5.49
N SER A 8 17.56 -10.23 5.75
CA SER A 8 16.50 -9.64 4.93
C SER A 8 16.98 -9.34 3.49
N LEU A 9 16.03 -9.17 2.57
CA LEU A 9 16.32 -9.04 1.14
C LEU A 9 17.25 -7.84 0.83
N ASP A 10 17.07 -6.72 1.52
CA ASP A 10 17.91 -5.53 1.41
C ASP A 10 19.39 -5.82 1.64
N ALA A 11 19.74 -6.65 2.63
CA ALA A 11 21.13 -7.06 2.88
C ALA A 11 21.78 -7.75 1.68
N ARG A 12 20.98 -8.48 0.89
CA ARG A 12 21.46 -9.16 -0.33
C ARG A 12 21.55 -8.20 -1.52
N LEU A 13 20.71 -7.15 -1.53
CA LEU A 13 20.64 -6.21 -2.63
C LEU A 13 21.73 -5.13 -2.55
N ILE A 14 22.15 -4.71 -1.36
CA ILE A 14 23.17 -3.68 -1.17
C ILE A 14 24.38 -3.90 -2.09
N PHE A 15 25.01 -5.04 -2.00
CA PHE A 15 26.22 -5.35 -2.79
C PHE A 15 25.93 -5.60 -4.27
N ARG A 16 24.76 -6.17 -4.59
CA ARG A 16 24.36 -6.42 -5.98
C ARG A 16 24.05 -5.14 -6.75
N LEU A 17 23.53 -4.14 -6.06
CA LEU A 17 23.18 -2.84 -6.62
C LEU A 17 24.31 -1.81 -6.49
N GLY A 18 25.45 -2.18 -5.88
CA GLY A 18 26.56 -1.25 -5.65
C GLY A 18 26.22 -0.10 -4.70
N LEU A 19 25.28 -0.33 -3.76
CA LEU A 19 24.94 0.64 -2.73
C LEU A 19 26.05 0.71 -1.67
N SER A 20 26.07 1.81 -0.92
CA SER A 20 27.04 1.99 0.19
C SER A 20 26.91 0.86 1.20
N GLU A 21 28.06 0.34 1.68
CA GLU A 21 28.12 -0.58 2.82
C GLU A 21 27.61 0.04 4.12
N HIS A 22 27.53 1.38 4.18
CA HIS A 22 26.98 2.14 5.30
C HIS A 22 25.51 2.47 5.14
N ALA A 23 24.82 1.97 4.08
CA ALA A 23 23.40 2.18 3.90
C ALA A 23 22.62 1.65 5.12
N ARG A 24 21.78 2.51 5.68
CA ARG A 24 20.88 2.14 6.78
C ARG A 24 19.75 1.26 6.24
N ARG A 25 19.35 0.26 7.01
CA ARG A 25 18.35 -0.73 6.59
C ARG A 25 17.20 -0.75 7.58
N VAL A 26 15.98 -0.69 7.05
CA VAL A 26 14.75 -0.78 7.84
C VAL A 26 13.81 -1.81 7.18
N PRO A 27 13.92 -3.09 7.52
CA PRO A 27 12.97 -4.10 7.04
C PRO A 27 11.58 -3.85 7.61
N ILE A 28 10.57 -3.78 6.75
CA ILE A 28 9.16 -3.65 7.12
C ILE A 28 8.46 -4.98 6.84
N TRP A 29 7.83 -5.55 7.87
CA TRP A 29 7.09 -6.80 7.76
C TRP A 29 5.87 -6.77 8.69
N GLY A 30 4.81 -7.51 8.34
CA GLY A 30 3.61 -7.63 9.17
C GLY A 30 2.47 -6.66 8.81
N LEU A 31 2.71 -5.65 7.96
CA LEU A 31 1.70 -4.66 7.56
C LEU A 31 0.89 -5.08 6.31
N GLY A 32 1.20 -6.22 5.69
CA GLY A 32 0.53 -6.72 4.50
C GLY A 32 0.37 -5.65 3.42
N CYS A 33 -0.84 -5.51 2.89
CA CYS A 33 -1.13 -4.54 1.82
C CYS A 33 -0.85 -3.08 2.20
N ALA A 34 -0.87 -2.72 3.48
CA ALA A 34 -0.58 -1.37 3.95
C ALA A 34 0.92 -1.01 3.91
N ALA A 35 1.81 -2.02 3.80
CA ALA A 35 3.26 -1.81 3.90
C ALA A 35 3.84 -0.90 2.80
N GLY A 36 3.23 -0.85 1.61
CA GLY A 36 3.66 0.05 0.54
C GLY A 36 3.46 1.52 0.90
N ALA A 37 2.28 1.86 1.43
CA ALA A 37 1.97 3.21 1.90
C ALA A 37 2.80 3.57 3.14
N ALA A 38 2.83 2.68 4.15
CA ALA A 38 3.63 2.87 5.36
C ALA A 38 5.11 3.07 5.04
N GLY A 39 5.66 2.25 4.15
CA GLY A 39 7.05 2.35 3.71
C GLY A 39 7.36 3.67 3.01
N LEU A 40 6.43 4.13 2.16
CA LEU A 40 6.57 5.42 1.47
C LEU A 40 6.56 6.58 2.47
N ALA A 41 5.67 6.56 3.47
CA ALA A 41 5.63 7.55 4.53
C ALA A 41 6.95 7.60 5.33
N ARG A 42 7.43 6.44 5.78
CA ARG A 42 8.70 6.35 6.55
C ARG A 42 9.90 6.79 5.71
N ALA A 43 9.94 6.43 4.43
CA ALA A 43 10.99 6.86 3.50
C ALA A 43 10.98 8.38 3.31
N ALA A 44 9.81 8.99 3.17
CA ALA A 44 9.67 10.44 3.05
C ALA A 44 10.07 11.18 4.33
N GLU A 45 9.69 10.67 5.51
CA GLU A 45 10.12 11.21 6.81
C GLU A 45 11.64 11.21 6.93
N HIS A 46 12.29 10.11 6.53
CA HIS A 46 13.75 10.03 6.54
C HIS A 46 14.38 11.04 5.56
N ALA A 47 13.92 11.09 4.32
CA ALA A 47 14.43 12.02 3.30
C ALA A 47 14.25 13.48 3.71
N ARG A 48 13.17 13.80 4.44
CA ARG A 48 12.96 15.15 4.99
C ARG A 48 13.94 15.49 6.11
N LEU A 49 14.25 14.52 6.97
CA LEU A 49 15.21 14.70 8.06
C LEU A 49 16.66 14.78 7.58
N TYR A 50 16.96 14.07 6.48
CA TYR A 50 18.30 14.00 5.88
C TYR A 50 18.22 14.34 4.38
N PRO A 51 18.10 15.64 4.03
CA PRO A 51 17.81 16.06 2.65
C PRO A 51 18.93 15.76 1.64
N GLU A 52 20.14 15.48 2.11
CA GLU A 52 21.29 15.07 1.29
C GLU A 52 21.34 13.55 1.02
N GLU A 53 20.47 12.78 1.66
CA GLU A 53 20.42 11.33 1.51
C GLU A 53 19.30 10.91 0.54
N LEU A 54 19.57 9.85 -0.21
CA LEU A 54 18.54 9.18 -1.01
C LEU A 54 18.02 7.97 -0.24
N VAL A 55 16.72 7.78 -0.26
CA VAL A 55 16.05 6.61 0.31
C VAL A 55 15.54 5.73 -0.81
N LEU A 56 15.94 4.47 -0.81
CA LEU A 56 15.43 3.45 -1.72
C LEU A 56 14.41 2.58 -0.96
N LEU A 57 13.12 2.77 -1.27
CA LEU A 57 12.05 1.88 -0.84
C LEU A 57 11.94 0.73 -1.83
N ILE A 58 12.04 -0.51 -1.34
CA ILE A 58 11.87 -1.72 -2.15
C ILE A 58 10.75 -2.55 -1.56
N GLY A 59 9.73 -2.85 -2.34
CA GLY A 59 8.69 -3.82 -2.02
C GLY A 59 8.84 -5.08 -2.87
N VAL A 60 8.71 -6.25 -2.25
CA VAL A 60 8.68 -7.54 -2.94
C VAL A 60 7.62 -8.40 -2.31
N GLU A 61 6.69 -8.87 -3.11
CA GLU A 61 5.63 -9.78 -2.70
C GLU A 61 5.63 -11.01 -3.61
N LEU A 62 5.66 -12.17 -2.97
CA LEU A 62 5.71 -13.47 -3.63
C LEU A 62 4.52 -14.31 -3.14
N SER A 63 3.32 -13.87 -3.49
CA SER A 63 2.06 -14.50 -3.07
C SER A 63 1.97 -15.97 -3.50
N GLY A 64 2.62 -16.34 -4.59
CA GLY A 64 2.73 -17.72 -5.04
C GLY A 64 3.36 -18.66 -4.00
N LEU A 65 4.24 -18.15 -3.11
CA LEU A 65 4.84 -18.94 -2.02
C LEU A 65 3.85 -19.28 -0.90
N THR A 66 2.72 -18.58 -0.83
CA THR A 66 1.70 -18.77 0.21
C THR A 66 0.56 -19.69 -0.23
N PHE A 67 0.68 -20.31 -1.41
CA PHE A 67 -0.35 -21.17 -1.97
C PHE A 67 -0.58 -22.43 -1.12
N GLN A 68 -1.81 -22.61 -0.65
CA GLN A 68 -2.22 -23.75 0.19
C GLN A 68 -2.92 -24.81 -0.66
N ARG A 69 -2.16 -25.78 -1.19
CA ARG A 69 -2.68 -26.80 -2.12
C ARG A 69 -3.80 -27.65 -1.52
N GLY A 70 -3.77 -27.93 -0.22
CA GLY A 70 -4.76 -28.78 0.46
C GLY A 70 -5.98 -28.03 1.00
N ASP A 71 -6.03 -26.71 0.90
CA ASP A 71 -7.12 -25.90 1.42
C ASP A 71 -8.12 -25.54 0.31
N LEU A 72 -9.26 -26.22 0.30
CA LEU A 72 -10.37 -25.97 -0.63
C LEU A 72 -11.39 -24.96 -0.09
N SER A 73 -11.07 -24.23 0.97
CA SER A 73 -11.93 -23.18 1.51
C SER A 73 -12.17 -22.08 0.49
N LYS A 74 -13.34 -21.43 0.58
CA LYS A 74 -13.67 -20.30 -0.29
C LYS A 74 -12.67 -19.14 -0.13
N SER A 75 -12.15 -18.94 1.07
CA SER A 75 -11.14 -17.91 1.33
C SER A 75 -9.87 -18.17 0.55
N ASN A 76 -9.35 -19.40 0.61
CA ASN A 76 -8.14 -19.77 -0.13
C ASN A 76 -8.36 -19.70 -1.65
N LEU A 77 -9.49 -20.17 -2.17
CA LEU A 77 -9.82 -20.09 -3.60
C LEU A 77 -9.88 -18.65 -4.10
N VAL A 78 -10.54 -17.76 -3.34
CA VAL A 78 -10.61 -16.33 -3.67
C VAL A 78 -9.23 -15.70 -3.62
N SER A 79 -8.46 -15.96 -2.57
CA SER A 79 -7.12 -15.40 -2.41
C SER A 79 -6.17 -15.87 -3.50
N THR A 80 -6.19 -17.15 -3.85
CA THR A 80 -5.37 -17.72 -4.93
C THR A 80 -5.69 -17.10 -6.30
N SER A 81 -6.96 -16.74 -6.54
CA SER A 81 -7.36 -16.11 -7.80
C SER A 81 -7.13 -14.58 -7.83
N LEU A 82 -6.95 -13.96 -6.66
CA LEU A 82 -6.84 -12.51 -6.52
C LEU A 82 -5.38 -12.06 -6.36
N PHE A 83 -4.61 -12.76 -5.52
CA PHE A 83 -3.25 -12.35 -5.19
C PHE A 83 -2.25 -12.75 -6.30
N ALA A 84 -1.28 -11.87 -6.52
CA ALA A 84 -0.22 -12.04 -7.50
C ALA A 84 1.16 -11.72 -6.90
N ASP A 85 2.21 -12.13 -7.57
CA ASP A 85 3.58 -11.74 -7.28
C ASP A 85 3.89 -10.37 -7.88
N GLY A 86 4.73 -9.59 -7.22
CA GLY A 86 5.16 -8.30 -7.73
C GLY A 86 6.36 -7.73 -6.97
N ALA A 87 7.06 -6.82 -7.62
CA ALA A 87 8.13 -6.04 -7.01
C ALA A 87 8.07 -4.60 -7.52
N ALA A 88 8.32 -3.65 -6.64
CA ALA A 88 8.40 -2.24 -6.96
C ALA A 88 9.53 -1.58 -6.18
N ALA A 89 10.09 -0.52 -6.73
CA ALA A 89 11.08 0.31 -6.06
C ALA A 89 10.77 1.80 -6.29
N VAL A 90 10.96 2.60 -5.25
CA VAL A 90 10.80 4.05 -5.28
C VAL A 90 12.04 4.68 -4.68
N VAL A 91 12.58 5.68 -5.35
CA VAL A 91 13.66 6.52 -4.83
C VAL A 91 13.06 7.83 -4.34
N LEU A 92 13.34 8.18 -3.09
CA LEU A 92 12.93 9.44 -2.49
C LEU A 92 14.17 10.26 -2.12
N GLY A 93 14.06 11.57 -2.26
CA GLY A 93 15.11 12.53 -1.94
C GLY A 93 14.68 13.92 -2.34
N SER A 94 15.56 14.91 -2.14
CA SER A 94 15.32 16.28 -2.62
C SER A 94 15.30 16.30 -4.15
N GLY A 95 14.28 16.94 -4.76
CA GLY A 95 14.14 16.98 -6.22
C GLY A 95 12.89 17.71 -6.68
N SER A 96 12.56 17.57 -7.95
CA SER A 96 11.43 18.24 -8.62
C SER A 96 10.20 17.33 -8.84
N GLY A 97 10.14 16.17 -8.19
CA GLY A 97 8.98 15.30 -8.25
C GLY A 97 7.88 15.75 -7.30
N PRO A 98 6.77 14.99 -7.23
CA PRO A 98 5.71 15.26 -6.26
C PRO A 98 6.24 15.28 -4.82
N GLU A 99 5.82 16.28 -4.06
CA GLU A 99 6.22 16.43 -2.67
C GLU A 99 5.34 15.56 -1.77
N VAL A 100 5.94 14.68 -0.97
CA VAL A 100 5.22 13.96 0.08
C VAL A 100 5.02 14.89 1.28
N LEU A 101 3.78 15.26 1.57
CA LEU A 101 3.44 16.20 2.66
C LEU A 101 3.49 15.54 4.03
N GLY A 102 3.06 14.28 4.13
CA GLY A 102 3.05 13.54 5.38
C GLY A 102 2.32 12.20 5.26
N GLY A 103 2.43 11.40 6.33
CA GLY A 103 1.71 10.15 6.47
C GLY A 103 0.81 10.15 7.71
N TYR A 104 -0.24 9.34 7.69
CA TYR A 104 -1.14 9.11 8.81
C TYR A 104 -1.50 7.64 8.90
N SER A 105 -1.32 7.06 10.08
CA SER A 105 -1.55 5.64 10.34
C SER A 105 -2.67 5.48 11.35
N THR A 106 -3.58 4.54 11.09
CA THR A 106 -4.64 4.16 12.02
C THR A 106 -4.71 2.65 12.16
N THR A 107 -4.74 2.15 13.37
CA THR A 107 -5.06 0.75 13.67
C THR A 107 -6.30 0.71 14.53
N TRP A 108 -7.33 -0.02 14.08
CA TRP A 108 -8.60 -0.10 14.80
C TRP A 108 -8.56 -1.25 15.80
N PRO A 109 -8.91 -1.00 17.08
CA PRO A 109 -8.94 -2.05 18.09
C PRO A 109 -10.05 -3.08 17.81
N GLY A 110 -9.78 -4.34 18.14
CA GLY A 110 -10.75 -5.45 18.01
C GLY A 110 -11.04 -5.84 16.56
N THR A 111 -10.06 -5.66 15.65
CA THR A 111 -10.20 -5.99 14.23
C THR A 111 -9.05 -6.87 13.71
N GLU A 112 -8.33 -7.52 14.60
CA GLU A 112 -7.15 -8.33 14.29
C GLU A 112 -7.48 -9.53 13.39
N ASP A 113 -8.74 -10.00 13.44
CA ASP A 113 -9.26 -11.14 12.67
C ASP A 113 -9.78 -10.76 11.28
N VAL A 114 -9.80 -9.47 10.93
CA VAL A 114 -10.31 -8.99 9.64
C VAL A 114 -9.40 -9.38 8.49
N MET A 115 -8.10 -9.27 8.69
CA MET A 115 -7.08 -9.60 7.68
C MET A 115 -5.79 -10.01 8.36
N GLY A 116 -5.15 -11.06 7.86
CA GLY A 116 -3.88 -11.51 8.40
C GLY A 116 -3.33 -12.75 7.72
N TRP A 117 -2.27 -13.27 8.33
CA TRP A 117 -1.63 -14.53 7.97
C TRP A 117 -1.50 -15.41 9.19
N GLU A 118 -1.94 -16.63 9.09
CA GLU A 118 -1.71 -17.69 10.08
C GLU A 118 -0.47 -18.49 9.66
N LEU A 119 0.45 -18.70 10.59
CA LEU A 119 1.59 -19.59 10.35
C LEU A 119 1.16 -21.03 10.63
N VAL A 120 1.12 -21.84 9.60
CA VAL A 120 0.80 -23.26 9.65
C VAL A 120 1.98 -24.10 9.16
N GLU A 121 1.93 -25.43 9.27
CA GLU A 121 3.02 -26.31 8.84
C GLU A 121 3.41 -26.13 7.37
N SER A 122 2.43 -25.82 6.51
CA SER A 122 2.63 -25.55 5.07
C SER A 122 3.07 -24.13 4.74
N GLY A 123 3.29 -23.26 5.72
CA GLY A 123 3.73 -21.87 5.55
C GLY A 123 2.68 -20.86 5.98
N LEU A 124 2.61 -19.74 5.27
CA LEU A 124 1.67 -18.66 5.56
C LEU A 124 0.30 -18.95 4.91
N LYS A 125 -0.74 -19.03 5.72
CA LYS A 125 -2.13 -19.19 5.30
C LYS A 125 -2.86 -17.87 5.45
N VAL A 126 -3.48 -17.40 4.36
CA VAL A 126 -4.21 -16.13 4.37
C VAL A 126 -5.49 -16.21 5.20
N GLN A 127 -5.72 -15.18 5.98
CA GLN A 127 -7.00 -14.88 6.64
C GLN A 127 -7.57 -13.60 6.03
N LEU A 128 -8.75 -13.67 5.43
CA LEU A 128 -9.40 -12.54 4.80
C LEU A 128 -10.90 -12.57 5.04
N SER A 129 -11.38 -11.59 5.80
CA SER A 129 -12.80 -11.45 6.09
C SER A 129 -13.55 -10.84 4.90
N LYS A 130 -14.81 -11.23 4.76
CA LYS A 130 -15.75 -10.60 3.82
C LYS A 130 -16.20 -9.21 4.28
N SER A 131 -15.87 -8.81 5.51
CA SER A 131 -16.24 -7.53 6.10
C SER A 131 -15.39 -6.36 5.61
N VAL A 132 -14.27 -6.60 4.90
CA VAL A 132 -13.38 -5.52 4.44
C VAL A 132 -14.11 -4.41 3.69
N PRO A 133 -14.99 -4.67 2.68
CA PRO A 133 -15.73 -3.60 2.03
C PRO A 133 -16.66 -2.82 2.98
N ILE A 134 -17.26 -3.52 3.96
CA ILE A 134 -18.14 -2.90 4.96
C ILE A 134 -17.34 -1.94 5.86
N ILE A 135 -16.15 -2.36 6.31
CA ILE A 135 -15.27 -1.51 7.11
C ILE A 135 -14.84 -0.27 6.31
N VAL A 136 -14.59 -0.42 5.01
CA VAL A 136 -14.33 0.73 4.13
C VAL A 136 -15.52 1.68 4.13
N GLN A 137 -16.74 1.18 3.92
CA GLN A 137 -17.96 1.99 3.93
C GLN A 137 -18.18 2.72 5.25
N GLU A 138 -17.90 2.07 6.37
CA GLU A 138 -18.16 2.61 7.70
C GLU A 138 -17.08 3.57 8.23
N ARG A 139 -15.82 3.40 7.80
CA ARG A 139 -14.69 4.04 8.49
C ARG A 139 -13.74 4.85 7.60
N PHE A 140 -13.67 4.55 6.30
CA PHE A 140 -12.58 5.08 5.48
C PHE A 140 -12.67 6.59 5.30
N ARG A 141 -13.84 7.13 4.96
CA ARG A 141 -14.02 8.57 4.72
C ARG A 141 -13.70 9.40 5.97
N ASP A 142 -14.23 9.00 7.12
CA ASP A 142 -14.00 9.71 8.38
C ASP A 142 -12.54 9.64 8.81
N ASN A 143 -11.90 8.49 8.61
CA ASN A 143 -10.49 8.31 8.91
C ASN A 143 -9.58 9.16 8.00
N LEU A 144 -9.92 9.24 6.72
CA LEU A 144 -9.20 10.11 5.77
C LEU A 144 -9.40 11.59 6.10
N ALA A 145 -10.62 12.01 6.46
CA ALA A 145 -10.89 13.38 6.90
C ALA A 145 -10.11 13.74 8.19
N GLN A 146 -10.05 12.79 9.13
CA GLN A 146 -9.24 12.96 10.34
C GLN A 146 -7.74 13.11 10.00
N ALA A 147 -7.24 12.31 9.05
CA ALA A 147 -5.86 12.38 8.58
C ALA A 147 -5.56 13.76 7.97
N CYS A 148 -6.45 14.30 7.13
CA CYS A 148 -6.34 15.65 6.59
C CYS A 148 -6.26 16.69 7.72
N ALA A 149 -7.18 16.65 8.66
CA ALA A 149 -7.21 17.59 9.78
C ALA A 149 -5.91 17.56 10.62
N CYS A 150 -5.36 16.36 10.87
CA CYS A 150 -4.09 16.21 11.59
C CYS A 150 -2.89 16.81 10.85
N LEU A 151 -2.92 16.86 9.53
CA LEU A 151 -1.86 17.41 8.69
C LEU A 151 -2.13 18.85 8.26
N GLY A 152 -3.24 19.46 8.70
CA GLY A 152 -3.63 20.81 8.31
C GLY A 152 -4.04 20.93 6.83
N LEU A 153 -4.55 19.85 6.25
CA LEU A 153 -5.04 19.77 4.87
C LEU A 153 -6.57 19.83 4.84
N ASP A 154 -7.12 20.35 3.76
CA ASP A 154 -8.57 20.29 3.52
C ASP A 154 -8.92 18.99 2.77
N PHE A 155 -9.85 18.22 3.33
CA PHE A 155 -10.34 16.99 2.70
C PHE A 155 -10.97 17.24 1.32
N GLU A 156 -11.67 18.36 1.17
CA GLU A 156 -12.36 18.72 -0.07
C GLU A 156 -11.40 19.20 -1.18
N GLU A 157 -10.13 19.47 -0.84
CA GLU A 157 -9.07 19.79 -1.81
C GLU A 157 -8.40 18.55 -2.41
N ILE A 158 -8.75 17.33 -1.97
CA ILE A 158 -8.16 16.12 -2.53
C ILE A 158 -8.70 15.88 -3.94
N GLU A 159 -7.86 16.04 -4.93
CA GLU A 159 -8.19 15.85 -6.34
C GLU A 159 -7.82 14.46 -6.85
N HIS A 160 -6.80 13.83 -6.25
CA HIS A 160 -6.26 12.56 -6.74
C HIS A 160 -6.22 11.47 -5.67
N TYR A 161 -6.75 10.31 -6.04
CA TYR A 161 -6.85 9.14 -5.18
C TYR A 161 -6.06 7.95 -5.76
N VAL A 162 -4.94 7.60 -5.10
CA VAL A 162 -4.12 6.42 -5.39
C VAL A 162 -4.45 5.35 -4.34
N LEU A 163 -5.50 4.57 -4.58
CA LEU A 163 -6.05 3.65 -3.58
C LEU A 163 -5.71 2.20 -3.90
N HIS A 164 -5.19 1.48 -2.89
CA HIS A 164 -4.91 0.05 -2.99
C HIS A 164 -6.19 -0.76 -3.21
N PRO A 165 -6.29 -1.54 -4.29
CA PRO A 165 -7.47 -2.37 -4.57
C PRO A 165 -7.37 -3.69 -3.81
N GLY A 166 -7.95 -3.78 -2.64
CA GLY A 166 -8.08 -5.08 -1.95
C GLY A 166 -8.85 -6.14 -2.76
N GLY A 167 -9.67 -5.67 -3.72
CA GLY A 167 -10.47 -6.41 -4.67
C GLY A 167 -11.51 -5.48 -5.31
N ALA A 168 -12.24 -5.93 -6.32
CA ALA A 168 -13.21 -5.07 -7.05
C ALA A 168 -14.26 -4.43 -6.12
N LYS A 169 -14.80 -5.19 -5.17
CA LYS A 169 -15.79 -4.68 -4.20
C LYS A 169 -15.22 -3.65 -3.24
N VAL A 170 -13.91 -3.67 -2.98
CA VAL A 170 -13.25 -2.66 -2.16
C VAL A 170 -13.15 -1.34 -2.94
N LEU A 171 -12.86 -1.41 -4.24
CA LEU A 171 -12.88 -0.22 -5.10
C LEU A 171 -14.29 0.38 -5.22
N ASP A 172 -15.31 -0.46 -5.39
CA ASP A 172 -16.70 0.00 -5.41
C ASP A 172 -17.07 0.72 -4.10
N ALA A 173 -16.64 0.20 -2.95
CA ALA A 173 -16.86 0.82 -1.64
C ALA A 173 -16.11 2.16 -1.51
N PHE A 174 -14.87 2.27 -1.99
CA PHE A 174 -14.16 3.55 -2.01
C PHE A 174 -14.85 4.59 -2.88
N GLU A 175 -15.28 4.21 -4.10
CA GLU A 175 -16.00 5.12 -4.99
C GLU A 175 -17.28 5.64 -4.35
N GLU A 176 -18.03 4.77 -3.66
CA GLU A 176 -19.25 5.13 -2.94
C GLU A 176 -18.98 6.15 -1.82
N VAL A 177 -18.06 5.87 -0.90
CA VAL A 177 -17.84 6.73 0.29
C VAL A 177 -17.10 8.03 -0.02
N LEU A 178 -16.36 8.07 -1.14
CA LEU A 178 -15.65 9.28 -1.60
C LEU A 178 -16.45 10.06 -2.63
N CYS A 179 -17.67 9.61 -2.96
CA CYS A 179 -18.51 10.23 -3.99
C CYS A 179 -17.81 10.32 -5.36
N ILE A 180 -16.99 9.34 -5.68
CA ILE A 180 -16.34 9.18 -6.98
C ILE A 180 -17.32 8.43 -7.91
N GLU A 181 -17.46 8.88 -9.16
CA GLU A 181 -18.28 8.18 -10.15
C GLU A 181 -17.85 6.71 -10.29
N PRO A 182 -18.80 5.77 -10.46
CA PRO A 182 -18.47 4.36 -10.64
C PRO A 182 -17.44 4.13 -11.74
N GLY A 183 -16.35 3.47 -11.42
CA GLY A 183 -15.22 3.26 -12.33
C GLY A 183 -14.19 4.40 -12.35
N GLY A 184 -14.39 5.46 -11.55
CA GLY A 184 -13.53 6.64 -11.50
C GLY A 184 -12.12 6.36 -10.97
N LEU A 185 -11.94 5.31 -10.16
CA LEU A 185 -10.62 4.84 -9.72
C LEU A 185 -9.88 4.06 -10.84
N THR A 186 -9.72 4.69 -11.99
CA THR A 186 -9.26 4.05 -13.25
C THR A 186 -7.90 3.40 -13.13
N HIS A 187 -6.93 4.04 -12.47
CA HIS A 187 -5.58 3.50 -12.28
C HIS A 187 -5.60 2.26 -11.36
N SER A 188 -6.33 2.32 -10.25
CA SER A 188 -6.48 1.20 -9.32
C SER A 188 -7.16 0.00 -9.98
N ARG A 189 -8.24 0.26 -10.73
CA ARG A 189 -8.96 -0.78 -11.49
C ARG A 189 -8.10 -1.38 -12.59
N ALA A 190 -7.32 -0.59 -13.28
CA ALA A 190 -6.43 -1.06 -14.33
C ALA A 190 -5.32 -1.96 -13.77
N VAL A 191 -4.65 -1.56 -12.68
CA VAL A 191 -3.62 -2.39 -12.04
C VAL A 191 -4.21 -3.70 -11.51
N LEU A 192 -5.38 -3.65 -10.85
CA LEU A 192 -6.05 -4.87 -10.37
C LEU A 192 -6.37 -5.84 -11.52
N ARG A 193 -6.84 -5.32 -12.66
CA ARG A 193 -7.18 -6.14 -13.83
C ARG A 193 -5.95 -6.74 -14.51
N GLU A 194 -4.88 -5.97 -14.63
CA GLU A 194 -3.70 -6.32 -15.42
C GLU A 194 -2.67 -7.12 -14.62
N CYS A 195 -2.55 -6.84 -13.32
CA CYS A 195 -1.51 -7.41 -12.45
C CYS A 195 -2.07 -8.23 -11.27
N GLY A 196 -3.37 -8.13 -10.98
CA GLY A 196 -3.95 -8.68 -9.76
C GLY A 196 -3.59 -7.86 -8.52
N ASN A 197 -3.87 -8.43 -7.33
CA ASN A 197 -3.48 -7.83 -6.05
C ASN A 197 -2.09 -8.34 -5.65
N MET A 198 -1.07 -7.53 -5.86
CA MET A 198 0.32 -7.80 -5.48
C MET A 198 0.62 -7.32 -4.05
N SER A 199 -0.39 -7.31 -3.15
CA SER A 199 -0.24 -6.87 -1.77
C SER A 199 0.38 -5.47 -1.65
N SER A 200 1.45 -5.30 -0.87
CA SER A 200 2.06 -4.00 -0.57
C SER A 200 2.53 -3.22 -1.80
N VAL A 201 2.96 -3.90 -2.85
CA VAL A 201 3.50 -3.21 -4.03
C VAL A 201 2.43 -2.71 -4.99
N THR A 202 1.21 -3.21 -4.89
CA THR A 202 0.12 -2.81 -5.78
C THR A 202 -0.10 -1.29 -5.81
N VAL A 203 -0.08 -0.65 -4.65
CA VAL A 203 -0.29 0.79 -4.54
C VAL A 203 0.84 1.59 -5.19
N LEU A 204 2.06 1.05 -5.21
CA LEU A 204 3.20 1.66 -5.88
C LEU A 204 3.10 1.55 -7.41
N PHE A 205 2.55 0.45 -7.95
CA PHE A 205 2.21 0.32 -9.37
C PHE A 205 1.14 1.32 -9.78
N ILE A 206 0.15 1.56 -8.90
CA ILE A 206 -0.90 2.56 -9.15
C ILE A 206 -0.29 3.97 -9.15
N LEU A 207 0.59 4.26 -8.18
CA LEU A 207 1.31 5.52 -8.11
C LEU A 207 2.15 5.77 -9.38
N GLU A 208 2.93 4.78 -9.82
CA GLU A 208 3.70 4.87 -11.06
C GLU A 208 2.81 5.19 -12.25
N ARG A 209 1.68 4.48 -12.38
CA ARG A 209 0.72 4.67 -13.47
C ARG A 209 0.10 6.07 -13.42
N PHE A 210 -0.25 6.56 -12.25
CA PHE A 210 -0.72 7.92 -12.03
C PHE A 210 0.32 8.95 -12.46
N LEU A 211 1.57 8.83 -11.99
CA LEU A 211 2.65 9.77 -12.28
C LEU A 211 3.08 9.78 -13.77
N ARG A 212 2.91 8.67 -14.47
CA ARG A 212 3.19 8.59 -15.91
C ARG A 212 2.02 9.02 -16.78
N GLY A 213 0.82 9.09 -16.21
CA GLY A 213 -0.40 9.48 -16.93
C GLY A 213 -0.51 11.00 -17.10
N PRO A 214 -1.27 11.46 -18.08
CA PRO A 214 -1.76 12.84 -18.10
C PRO A 214 -2.85 12.98 -17.05
N GLY A 215 -3.02 14.15 -16.43
CA GLY A 215 -4.22 14.42 -15.65
C GLY A 215 -3.99 14.96 -14.26
N TYR A 216 -2.77 15.30 -13.89
CA TYR A 216 -2.52 16.12 -12.70
C TYR A 216 -1.80 17.41 -13.09
N ALA A 217 -2.02 18.46 -12.31
CA ALA A 217 -1.35 19.75 -12.45
C ALA A 217 -0.43 20.01 -11.27
N ALA A 218 0.52 20.93 -11.45
CA ALA A 218 1.37 21.35 -10.36
C ALA A 218 0.54 22.02 -9.26
N GLY A 219 0.65 21.53 -8.04
CA GLY A 219 -0.10 22.00 -6.90
C GLY A 219 -1.28 21.13 -6.51
N ASP A 220 -1.74 20.21 -7.34
CA ASP A 220 -2.84 19.30 -7.03
C ASP A 220 -2.54 18.45 -5.80
N LEU A 221 -3.51 18.35 -4.89
CA LEU A 221 -3.42 17.52 -3.71
C LEU A 221 -3.85 16.07 -4.02
N GLY A 222 -2.99 15.13 -3.71
CA GLY A 222 -3.29 13.72 -3.84
C GLY A 222 -3.12 12.94 -2.55
N VAL A 223 -3.79 11.80 -2.44
CA VAL A 223 -3.62 10.84 -1.36
C VAL A 223 -3.39 9.44 -1.90
N LEU A 224 -2.34 8.80 -1.37
CA LEU A 224 -2.09 7.38 -1.55
C LEU A 224 -2.52 6.66 -0.29
N SER A 225 -3.42 5.67 -0.44
CA SER A 225 -3.93 4.93 0.72
C SER A 225 -3.94 3.43 0.49
N ALA A 226 -3.62 2.71 1.56
CA ALA A 226 -3.73 1.26 1.61
C ALA A 226 -4.23 0.82 2.99
N MET A 227 -4.98 -0.29 2.99
CA MET A 227 -5.44 -0.94 4.21
C MET A 227 -4.78 -2.31 4.33
N GLY A 228 -4.53 -2.75 5.55
CA GLY A 228 -3.81 -3.98 5.82
C GLY A 228 -4.14 -4.61 7.15
N PRO A 229 -3.42 -5.70 7.51
CA PRO A 229 -3.58 -6.35 8.80
C PRO A 229 -3.45 -5.38 9.98
N GLY A 230 -4.32 -5.65 11.03
CA GLY A 230 -4.33 -4.86 12.23
C GLY A 230 -5.74 -4.67 12.82
N PHE A 231 -6.84 -4.47 12.11
CA PHE A 231 -6.92 -3.95 10.76
C PHE A 231 -6.49 -2.48 10.76
N SER A 232 -5.83 -2.04 9.71
CA SER A 232 -5.21 -0.72 9.70
C SER A 232 -5.38 -0.01 8.36
N ALA A 233 -5.25 1.32 8.39
CA ALA A 233 -5.14 2.17 7.21
C ALA A 233 -3.88 3.02 7.28
N GLU A 234 -3.22 3.15 6.15
CA GLU A 234 -2.07 4.02 5.94
C GLU A 234 -2.41 5.02 4.83
N HIS A 235 -2.26 6.30 5.12
CA HIS A 235 -2.46 7.40 4.19
C HIS A 235 -1.15 8.15 3.99
N VAL A 236 -0.84 8.51 2.77
CA VAL A 236 0.31 9.35 2.39
C VAL A 236 -0.21 10.46 1.50
N PHE A 237 -0.11 11.69 1.97
CA PHE A 237 -0.51 12.86 1.20
C PHE A 237 0.66 13.40 0.40
N PHE A 238 0.39 13.82 -0.82
CA PHE A 238 1.39 14.39 -1.71
C PHE A 238 0.82 15.54 -2.52
N ARG A 239 1.70 16.42 -2.96
CA ARG A 239 1.39 17.53 -3.86
C ARG A 239 2.17 17.36 -5.15
N CYS A 240 1.48 17.43 -6.28
CA CYS A 240 2.06 17.28 -7.62
C CYS A 240 2.84 18.50 -8.06
#